data_05140e9d9f4af4d93cf312fb47b9b46f
#
_entry.id   05140e9d9f4af4d93cf312fb47b9b46f
#
_cell.length_a   1.000
_cell.length_b   1.000
_cell.length_c   1.000
_cell.angle_alpha   90.00
_cell.angle_beta   90.00
_cell.angle_gamma   90.00
#
_symmetry.space_group_name_H-M   'P 1'
#
loop_
_entity.id
_entity.type
_entity.pdbx_description
1 polymer ?
#
loop_
_entity_poly.entity_id
_entity_poly.type
_entity_poly.pdbx_seq_one_letter_code
_entity_poly.pdbx_strand_id
1 'polypeptide(L)'
;RITALKWFMEQVPGICWTLDAGNFAYSSESILDAYEVLHTYTAHVHCKDRGTENPTSNGIVGTYNKGLRPVSAGDGYIPLDTILSYLKRDGYEGWLAVEQFGLENQYDGIARSAEYLMKNVLLK
;
A
#
# COMPACT_ATOMS: atom_id res chain seq x y z
N ARG A 1 -6.43 -9.10 -9.99
CA ARG A 1 -7.26 -9.55 -8.86
C ARG A 1 -6.47 -10.46 -7.95
N ILE A 2 -6.80 -10.50 -6.66
CA ILE A 2 -6.10 -11.29 -5.63
C ILE A 2 -5.94 -12.75 -6.05
N THR A 3 -7.02 -13.37 -6.51
CA THR A 3 -7.01 -14.76 -6.98
C THR A 3 -6.06 -15.01 -8.16
N ALA A 4 -5.98 -14.07 -9.10
CA ALA A 4 -5.06 -14.17 -10.24
C ALA A 4 -3.61 -13.98 -9.80
N LEU A 5 -3.34 -13.04 -8.89
CA LEU A 5 -2.01 -12.85 -8.31
C LEU A 5 -1.55 -14.09 -7.56
N LYS A 6 -2.41 -14.64 -6.70
CA LYS A 6 -2.11 -15.87 -5.97
C LYS A 6 -1.78 -17.01 -6.92
N TRP A 7 -2.64 -17.26 -7.92
CA TRP A 7 -2.40 -18.29 -8.92
C TRP A 7 -1.04 -18.08 -9.61
N PHE A 8 -0.73 -16.85 -10.00
CA PHE A 8 0.53 -16.54 -10.68
C PHE A 8 1.76 -16.81 -9.79
N MET A 9 1.69 -16.43 -8.50
CA MET A 9 2.74 -16.72 -7.52
C MET A 9 2.96 -18.23 -7.33
N GLU A 10 1.89 -19.01 -7.37
CA GLU A 10 1.96 -20.47 -7.25
C GLU A 10 2.52 -21.16 -8.49
N GLN A 11 2.32 -20.58 -9.70
CA GLN A 11 2.76 -21.19 -10.96
C GLN A 11 4.20 -20.84 -11.35
N VAL A 12 4.76 -19.75 -10.84
CA VAL A 12 6.08 -19.26 -11.24
C VAL A 12 7.05 -19.33 -10.06
N PRO A 13 7.90 -20.38 -9.98
CA PRO A 13 8.85 -20.50 -8.89
C PRO A 13 9.81 -19.29 -8.80
N GLY A 14 10.00 -18.78 -7.61
CA GLY A 14 10.94 -17.67 -7.35
C GLY A 14 10.41 -16.28 -7.66
N ILE A 15 9.18 -16.16 -8.17
CA ILE A 15 8.54 -14.84 -8.28
C ILE A 15 8.19 -14.30 -6.90
N CYS A 16 8.29 -12.99 -6.74
CA CYS A 16 7.93 -12.30 -5.49
C CYS A 16 6.88 -11.23 -5.78
N TRP A 17 6.18 -10.83 -4.73
CA TRP A 17 5.21 -9.75 -4.80
C TRP A 17 5.82 -8.44 -4.30
N THR A 18 5.64 -7.38 -5.09
CA THR A 18 5.75 -6.01 -4.61
C THR A 18 4.38 -5.57 -4.12
N LEU A 19 4.24 -5.43 -2.82
CA LEU A 19 3.03 -4.86 -2.23
C LEU A 19 2.97 -3.38 -2.58
N ASP A 20 2.06 -2.98 -3.45
CA ASP A 20 1.76 -1.57 -3.71
C ASP A 20 0.40 -1.23 -3.10
N ALA A 21 0.42 -0.57 -1.95
CA ALA A 21 -0.78 -0.30 -1.18
C ALA A 21 -1.81 0.55 -1.96
N GLY A 22 -1.34 1.57 -2.69
CA GLY A 22 -2.20 2.50 -3.41
C GLY A 22 -2.79 1.96 -4.71
N ASN A 23 -2.20 0.93 -5.31
CA ASN A 23 -2.69 0.40 -6.57
C ASN A 23 -3.95 -0.45 -6.43
N PHE A 24 -4.20 -1.05 -5.27
CA PHE A 24 -5.46 -1.74 -4.99
C PHE A 24 -6.66 -0.80 -4.97
N ALA A 25 -6.44 0.50 -4.74
CA ALA A 25 -7.49 1.51 -4.84
C ALA A 25 -8.17 1.57 -6.22
N TYR A 26 -7.49 1.10 -7.27
CA TYR A 26 -8.03 1.02 -8.63
C TYR A 26 -8.86 -0.24 -8.89
N SER A 27 -8.96 -1.11 -7.92
CA SER A 27 -9.81 -2.31 -7.98
C SER A 27 -10.87 -2.22 -6.88
N SER A 28 -11.84 -3.11 -6.92
CA SER A 28 -12.83 -3.27 -5.86
C SER A 28 -12.38 -4.29 -4.80
N GLU A 29 -11.07 -4.59 -4.74
CA GLU A 29 -10.50 -5.54 -3.79
C GLU A 29 -9.76 -4.80 -2.68
N SER A 30 -9.84 -5.33 -1.47
CA SER A 30 -9.14 -4.80 -0.30
C SER A 30 -7.65 -5.13 -0.35
N ILE A 31 -6.81 -4.13 -0.09
CA ILE A 31 -5.37 -4.37 0.09
C ILE A 31 -5.09 -5.25 1.31
N LEU A 32 -5.91 -5.15 2.36
CA LEU A 32 -5.75 -5.98 3.55
C LEU A 32 -6.04 -7.45 3.25
N ASP A 33 -7.11 -7.72 2.47
CA ASP A 33 -7.42 -9.09 2.02
C ASP A 33 -6.32 -9.62 1.10
N ALA A 34 -5.77 -8.77 0.23
CA ALA A 34 -4.64 -9.13 -0.61
C ALA A 34 -3.41 -9.49 0.22
N TYR A 35 -3.13 -8.71 1.27
CA TYR A 35 -2.03 -8.97 2.18
C TYR A 35 -2.16 -10.34 2.85
N GLU A 36 -3.31 -10.65 3.43
CA GLU A 36 -3.55 -11.94 4.11
C GLU A 36 -3.33 -13.15 3.17
N VAL A 37 -3.58 -12.97 1.88
CA VAL A 37 -3.40 -14.04 0.87
C VAL A 37 -1.97 -14.11 0.32
N LEU A 38 -1.27 -12.98 0.21
CA LEU A 38 -0.03 -12.84 -0.56
C LEU A 38 1.22 -12.51 0.29
N HIS A 39 1.08 -12.27 1.60
CA HIS A 39 2.18 -11.74 2.44
C HIS A 39 3.45 -12.59 2.38
N THR A 40 3.33 -13.92 2.28
CA THR A 40 4.49 -14.83 2.20
C THR A 40 5.34 -14.64 0.94
N TYR A 41 4.79 -13.99 -0.08
CA TYR A 41 5.50 -13.66 -1.32
C TYR A 41 6.07 -12.23 -1.32
N THR A 42 5.83 -11.43 -0.27
CA THR A 42 6.22 -10.03 -0.23
C THR A 42 7.74 -9.88 -0.13
N ALA A 43 8.34 -9.27 -1.14
CA ALA A 43 9.78 -8.97 -1.17
C ALA A 43 10.08 -7.46 -1.18
N HIS A 44 9.10 -6.64 -1.54
CA HIS A 44 9.22 -5.19 -1.59
C HIS A 44 7.88 -4.52 -1.27
N VAL A 45 7.92 -3.31 -0.73
CA VAL A 45 6.71 -2.56 -0.36
C VAL A 45 6.78 -1.14 -0.89
N HIS A 46 5.75 -0.75 -1.64
CA HIS A 46 5.48 0.63 -2.02
C HIS A 46 4.43 1.23 -1.08
N CYS A 47 4.88 2.14 -0.23
CA CYS A 47 4.01 2.91 0.66
C CYS A 47 3.39 4.06 -0.14
N LYS A 48 2.37 3.72 -0.92
CA LYS A 48 1.61 4.64 -1.76
C LYS A 48 0.25 4.88 -1.15
N ASP A 49 -0.10 6.15 -0.95
CA ASP A 49 -1.40 6.53 -0.42
C ASP A 49 -2.26 7.26 -1.48
N ARG A 50 -3.55 7.29 -1.25
CA ARG A 50 -4.53 7.92 -2.14
C ARG A 50 -5.54 8.71 -1.34
N GLY A 51 -5.77 9.95 -1.76
CA GLY A 51 -6.89 10.75 -1.29
C GLY A 51 -8.15 10.48 -2.10
N THR A 52 -9.31 10.56 -1.44
CA THR A 52 -10.62 10.49 -2.07
C THR A 52 -11.65 11.25 -1.23
N GLU A 53 -12.75 11.66 -1.88
CA GLU A 53 -13.88 12.27 -1.20
C GLU A 53 -14.77 11.25 -0.46
N ASN A 54 -14.68 9.96 -0.83
CA ASN A 54 -15.52 8.88 -0.30
C ASN A 54 -14.66 7.68 0.15
N PRO A 55 -13.84 7.80 1.20
CA PRO A 55 -13.02 6.71 1.69
C PRO A 55 -13.86 5.63 2.37
N THR A 56 -13.48 4.36 2.19
CA THR A 56 -13.94 3.26 3.01
C THR A 56 -12.85 2.84 3.99
N SER A 57 -13.22 2.30 5.16
CA SER A 57 -12.29 1.93 6.22
C SER A 57 -11.29 0.82 5.83
N ASN A 58 -11.56 0.08 4.77
CA ASN A 58 -10.71 -1.01 4.25
C ASN A 58 -9.94 -0.63 2.97
N GLY A 59 -9.94 0.64 2.59
CA GLY A 59 -9.23 1.12 1.40
C GLY A 59 -9.89 0.78 0.07
N ILE A 60 -11.17 0.39 0.07
CA ILE A 60 -11.92 0.12 -1.16
C ILE A 60 -12.64 1.39 -1.61
N VAL A 61 -12.50 1.73 -2.88
CA VAL A 61 -13.31 2.78 -3.54
C VAL A 61 -14.33 2.12 -4.44
N GLY A 62 -15.59 2.39 -4.17
CA GLY A 62 -16.74 1.69 -4.78
C GLY A 62 -16.95 1.93 -6.26
N THR A 63 -16.21 2.83 -6.90
CA THR A 63 -16.30 3.09 -8.34
C THR A 63 -14.94 3.41 -8.94
N TYR A 64 -14.66 2.80 -10.06
CA TYR A 64 -13.44 2.94 -10.86
C TYR A 64 -12.93 4.39 -10.90
N ASN A 65 -11.77 4.63 -10.29
CA ASN A 65 -10.91 5.82 -10.45
C ASN A 65 -11.53 7.21 -10.19
N LYS A 66 -12.77 7.31 -9.75
CA LYS A 66 -13.37 8.62 -9.52
C LYS A 66 -12.87 9.23 -8.21
N GLY A 67 -12.19 10.34 -8.32
CA GLY A 67 -11.73 11.15 -7.18
C GLY A 67 -10.45 10.65 -6.52
N LEU A 68 -9.73 9.66 -7.07
CA LEU A 68 -8.42 9.28 -6.57
C LEU A 68 -7.39 10.36 -6.93
N ARG A 69 -6.70 10.85 -5.92
CA ARG A 69 -5.62 11.81 -6.07
C ARG A 69 -4.37 11.35 -5.33
N PRO A 70 -3.17 11.74 -5.77
CA PRO A 70 -1.95 11.50 -5.01
C PRO A 70 -1.99 12.29 -3.71
N VAL A 71 -1.52 11.67 -2.64
CA VAL A 71 -1.27 12.33 -1.34
C VAL A 71 -0.02 11.72 -0.71
N SER A 72 0.54 12.40 0.30
CA SER A 72 1.63 11.82 1.09
C SER A 72 1.16 10.58 1.85
N ALA A 73 2.05 9.65 2.12
CA ALA A 73 1.74 8.49 2.95
C ALA A 73 1.23 8.95 4.32
N GLY A 74 0.09 8.42 4.73
CA GLY A 74 -0.61 8.78 5.97
C GLY A 74 -1.61 9.93 5.84
N ASP A 75 -1.69 10.59 4.70
CA ASP A 75 -2.65 11.68 4.46
C ASP A 75 -3.90 11.22 3.68
N GLY A 76 -3.93 9.95 3.29
CA GLY A 76 -5.01 9.39 2.49
C GLY A 76 -5.91 8.44 3.26
N TYR A 77 -6.58 7.58 2.50
CA TYR A 77 -7.51 6.58 3.04
C TYR A 77 -6.98 5.14 2.97
N ILE A 78 -5.82 4.92 2.36
CA ILE A 78 -5.20 3.59 2.35
C ILE A 78 -4.82 3.24 3.79
N PRO A 79 -5.18 2.05 4.30
CA PRO A 79 -4.93 1.68 5.69
C PRO A 79 -3.46 1.32 5.94
N LEU A 80 -2.56 2.28 5.70
CA LEU A 80 -1.11 2.07 5.80
C LEU A 80 -0.68 1.68 7.21
N ASP A 81 -1.30 2.23 8.27
CA ASP A 81 -1.02 1.86 9.64
C ASP A 81 -1.25 0.37 9.89
N THR A 82 -2.36 -0.15 9.36
CA THR A 82 -2.69 -1.58 9.47
C THR A 82 -1.71 -2.42 8.66
N ILE A 83 -1.36 -1.99 7.44
CA ILE A 83 -0.36 -2.69 6.60
C ILE A 83 1.00 -2.73 7.31
N LEU A 84 1.47 -1.62 7.86
CA LEU A 84 2.73 -1.56 8.61
C LEU A 84 2.70 -2.49 9.85
N SER A 85 1.56 -2.55 10.54
CA SER A 85 1.40 -3.47 11.67
C SER A 85 1.45 -4.95 11.24
N TYR A 86 0.86 -5.29 10.09
CA TYR A 86 0.90 -6.63 9.51
C TYR A 86 2.32 -7.01 9.06
N LEU A 87 3.02 -6.12 8.37
CA LEU A 87 4.41 -6.32 7.98
C LEU A 87 5.31 -6.61 9.20
N LYS A 88 5.10 -5.85 10.28
CA LYS A 88 5.81 -6.07 11.56
C LYS A 88 5.43 -7.42 12.20
N ARG A 89 4.15 -7.76 12.27
CA ARG A 89 3.64 -9.05 12.76
C ARG A 89 4.34 -10.22 12.07
N ASP A 90 4.52 -10.11 10.75
CA ASP A 90 5.04 -11.18 9.90
C ASP A 90 6.56 -11.11 9.70
N GLY A 91 7.24 -10.22 10.43
CA GLY A 91 8.70 -10.14 10.44
C GLY A 91 9.31 -9.63 9.13
N TYR A 92 8.62 -8.74 8.41
CA TYR A 92 9.18 -8.15 7.19
C TYR A 92 10.35 -7.23 7.51
N GLU A 93 11.51 -7.52 6.91
CA GLU A 93 12.77 -6.77 7.08
C GLU A 93 13.23 -6.06 5.80
N GLY A 94 12.38 -6.04 4.77
CA GLY A 94 12.69 -5.40 3.49
C GLY A 94 12.49 -3.88 3.49
N TRP A 95 12.62 -3.29 2.33
CA TRP A 95 12.51 -1.85 2.15
C TRP A 95 11.06 -1.38 2.08
N LEU A 96 10.80 -0.24 2.73
CA LEU A 96 9.55 0.53 2.60
C LEU A 96 9.84 1.72 1.67
N ALA A 97 9.45 1.61 0.43
CA ALA A 97 9.66 2.66 -0.55
C ALA A 97 8.49 3.65 -0.56
N VAL A 98 8.79 4.93 -0.39
CA VAL A 98 7.81 5.98 -0.69
C VAL A 98 7.63 6.06 -2.19
N GLU A 99 6.43 5.77 -2.67
CA GLU A 99 6.08 5.94 -4.07
C GLU A 99 4.89 6.89 -4.22
N GLN A 100 5.16 8.08 -4.67
CA GLN A 100 4.14 9.07 -4.99
C GLN A 100 4.59 9.97 -6.12
N PHE A 101 3.64 10.42 -6.92
CA PHE A 101 3.85 11.41 -7.98
C PHE A 101 2.55 12.15 -8.25
N GLY A 102 2.67 13.35 -8.80
CA GLY A 102 1.53 14.20 -9.16
C GLY A 102 1.09 15.14 -8.04
N LEU A 103 1.89 15.31 -6.98
CA LEU A 103 1.71 16.39 -6.02
C LEU A 103 2.26 17.71 -6.61
N GLU A 104 1.67 18.82 -6.21
CA GLU A 104 2.15 20.16 -6.59
C GLU A 104 3.59 20.40 -6.08
N ASN A 105 3.85 20.03 -4.83
CA ASN A 105 5.20 20.02 -4.25
C ASN A 105 5.62 18.57 -3.94
N GLN A 106 6.36 17.99 -4.85
CA GLN A 106 6.80 16.59 -4.76
C GLN A 106 7.82 16.37 -3.65
N TYR A 107 8.72 17.33 -3.40
CA TYR A 107 9.72 17.22 -2.35
C TYR A 107 9.10 17.23 -0.95
N ASP A 108 8.17 18.15 -0.71
CA ASP A 108 7.40 18.19 0.54
C ASP A 108 6.63 16.90 0.76
N GLY A 109 5.97 16.41 -0.27
CA GLY A 109 5.23 15.16 -0.20
C GLY A 109 6.09 13.95 0.16
N ILE A 110 7.30 13.85 -0.41
CA ILE A 110 8.26 12.78 -0.08
C ILE A 110 8.74 12.92 1.37
N ALA A 111 9.08 14.14 1.80
CA ALA A 111 9.54 14.40 3.16
C ALA A 111 8.49 14.00 4.21
N ARG A 112 7.23 14.42 4.00
CA ARG A 112 6.10 14.07 4.88
C ARG A 112 5.85 12.55 4.92
N SER A 113 5.92 11.90 3.77
CA SER A 113 5.76 10.44 3.69
C SER A 113 6.88 9.71 4.45
N ALA A 114 8.12 10.16 4.30
CA ALA A 114 9.25 9.59 5.03
C ALA A 114 9.10 9.79 6.55
N GLU A 115 8.70 10.99 6.98
CA GLU A 115 8.44 11.29 8.39
C GLU A 115 7.34 10.39 8.98
N TYR A 116 6.23 10.22 8.25
CA TYR A 116 5.16 9.32 8.63
C TYR A 116 5.65 7.87 8.81
N LEU A 117 6.41 7.33 7.84
CA LEU A 117 6.95 5.99 7.92
C LEU A 117 7.94 5.82 9.09
N MET A 118 8.85 6.77 9.27
CA MET A 118 9.81 6.75 10.39
C MET A 118 9.09 6.71 11.73
N LYS A 119 8.08 7.55 11.91
CA LYS A 119 7.26 7.60 13.13
C LYS A 119 6.53 6.29 13.40
N ASN A 120 5.99 5.65 12.38
CA ASN A 120 5.17 4.44 12.54
C ASN A 120 5.98 3.13 12.54
N VAL A 121 7.21 3.13 12.03
CA VAL A 121 8.07 1.95 12.00
C VAL A 121 9.10 1.96 13.12
N LEU A 122 9.73 3.11 13.41
CA LEU A 122 10.83 3.18 14.37
C LEU A 122 10.38 3.46 15.81
N LEU A 123 9.20 4.04 16.01
CA LEU A 123 8.72 4.46 17.34
C LEU A 123 7.67 3.51 17.94
N LYS A 124 7.39 2.41 17.32
CA LYS A 124 6.54 1.32 17.81
C LYS A 124 7.35 0.03 17.87
#